data_055e1729f55d9b71215ac742e9839e06
#
_entry.id   055e1729f55d9b71215ac742e9839e06
#
_cell.length_a   1.000
_cell.length_b   1.000
_cell.length_c   1.000
_cell.angle_alpha   90.00
_cell.angle_beta   90.00
_cell.angle_gamma   90.00
#
_symmetry.space_group_name_H-M   'P 1'
#
loop_
_entity.id
_entity.type
_entity.pdbx_description
1 polymer ?
#
loop_
_entity_poly.entity_id
_entity_poly.type
_entity_poly.pdbx_seq_one_letter_code
_entity_poly.pdbx_strand_id
1 'polypeptide(L)'
;MALNSVGSFKDLLCNGGYMSSFFAFLKRMRFINRWSLMRNTEIENIQEHSLEVAMVAHNLGAIKNEYFGGNIDINKVAVIAMYHEVSEIFTGDMPTPIKYFDPKLRELYGEVETLAQEKMLSTLPDRLQSVYKPILVDAEASPEWPIVKAADTISAYMKCVKELKAGNDEFKEAHDSILAKLKTLNMPEVDMFLEIYIPALGKSLDELNYYEFK
;
A
#
# COMPACT_ATOMS: atom_id res chain seq x y z
N MET A 1 -10.84 -31.45 31.13
CA MET A 1 -10.93 -30.89 29.74
C MET A 1 -9.73 -31.40 28.98
N ALA A 2 -9.97 -32.30 28.03
CA ALA A 2 -8.92 -32.97 27.27
C ALA A 2 -8.33 -31.95 26.26
N LEU A 3 -7.03 -31.68 26.37
CA LEU A 3 -6.25 -31.06 25.30
C LEU A 3 -6.28 -32.02 24.11
N ASN A 4 -7.12 -31.73 23.11
CA ASN A 4 -7.07 -32.43 21.84
C ASN A 4 -5.63 -32.35 21.33
N SER A 5 -5.00 -33.51 21.14
CA SER A 5 -3.69 -33.67 20.56
C SER A 5 -3.68 -32.98 19.18
N VAL A 6 -3.05 -31.82 19.12
CA VAL A 6 -2.68 -31.20 17.84
C VAL A 6 -1.80 -32.25 17.16
N GLY A 7 -2.25 -32.82 16.06
CA GLY A 7 -1.49 -33.78 15.26
C GLY A 7 -0.07 -33.26 14.97
N SER A 8 0.86 -34.16 14.71
CA SER A 8 2.23 -33.78 14.38
C SER A 8 2.23 -32.61 13.36
N PHE A 9 3.17 -31.68 13.47
CA PHE A 9 3.36 -30.60 12.49
C PHE A 9 3.38 -31.11 11.04
N LYS A 10 3.86 -32.36 10.84
CA LYS A 10 3.82 -33.05 9.55
C LYS A 10 2.41 -33.47 9.11
N ASP A 11 1.50 -33.74 10.05
CA ASP A 11 0.09 -34.09 9.75
C ASP A 11 -0.74 -32.85 9.44
N LEU A 12 -0.28 -31.67 9.90
CA LEU A 12 -0.87 -30.36 9.57
C LEU A 12 -0.46 -29.88 8.18
N LEU A 13 0.68 -30.34 7.66
CA LEU A 13 1.14 -30.12 6.29
C LEU A 13 0.64 -31.31 5.48
N CYS A 14 -0.52 -31.19 4.83
CA CYS A 14 -1.10 -32.22 3.95
C CYS A 14 -0.05 -33.07 3.22
N ASN A 15 -0.09 -34.38 3.39
CA ASN A 15 0.68 -35.45 2.78
C ASN A 15 1.67 -35.07 1.66
N GLY A 16 2.98 -34.99 2.01
CA GLY A 16 4.07 -34.74 1.09
C GLY A 16 4.51 -33.26 1.12
N GLY A 17 5.65 -32.97 1.72
CA GLY A 17 6.27 -31.66 1.96
C GLY A 17 5.76 -30.50 1.12
N TYR A 18 4.74 -29.78 1.58
CA TYR A 18 4.17 -28.65 0.89
C TYR A 18 5.15 -27.48 0.94
N MET A 19 5.68 -27.09 -0.22
CA MET A 19 6.52 -25.92 -0.36
C MET A 19 5.66 -24.78 -0.90
N SER A 20 5.40 -23.78 -0.06
CA SER A 20 4.72 -22.55 -0.48
C SER A 20 5.70 -21.58 -1.13
N SER A 21 5.34 -21.05 -2.30
CA SER A 21 6.10 -20.01 -2.98
C SER A 21 5.67 -18.58 -2.58
N PHE A 22 4.72 -18.40 -1.68
CA PHE A 22 4.15 -17.12 -1.31
C PHE A 22 5.22 -16.08 -0.94
N PHE A 23 6.08 -16.37 0.01
CA PHE A 23 7.15 -15.43 0.39
C PHE A 23 8.26 -15.29 -0.66
N ALA A 24 8.46 -16.31 -1.51
CA ALA A 24 9.39 -16.18 -2.63
C ALA A 24 8.88 -15.17 -3.68
N PHE A 25 7.56 -15.13 -3.90
CA PHE A 25 6.92 -14.09 -4.72
C PHE A 25 6.95 -12.73 -4.03
N LEU A 26 6.54 -12.60 -2.77
CA LEU A 26 6.57 -11.33 -2.04
C LEU A 26 7.95 -10.67 -2.08
N LYS A 27 9.03 -11.45 -1.96
CA LYS A 27 10.40 -10.92 -2.08
C LYS A 27 10.70 -10.28 -3.43
N ARG A 28 9.91 -10.52 -4.46
CA ARG A 28 10.10 -9.90 -5.79
C ARG A 28 9.58 -8.47 -5.85
N MET A 29 8.71 -8.04 -4.95
CA MET A 29 8.23 -6.66 -4.85
C MET A 29 9.39 -5.65 -4.82
N ARG A 30 10.50 -5.99 -4.20
CA ARG A 30 11.71 -5.13 -4.14
C ARG A 30 12.40 -4.88 -5.48
N PHE A 31 12.08 -5.64 -6.53
CA PHE A 31 12.68 -5.50 -7.86
C PHE A 31 11.78 -4.72 -8.83
N ILE A 32 10.59 -4.36 -8.42
CA ILE A 32 9.61 -3.64 -9.23
C ILE A 32 9.66 -2.17 -8.80
N ASN A 33 10.20 -1.34 -9.69
CA ASN A 33 10.37 0.09 -9.43
C ASN A 33 9.13 0.84 -9.89
N ARG A 34 8.71 1.80 -9.08
CA ARG A 34 7.65 2.77 -9.38
C ARG A 34 8.22 3.95 -10.16
N TRP A 35 7.32 4.73 -10.77
CA TRP A 35 7.70 5.92 -11.53
C TRP A 35 8.65 5.63 -12.70
N SER A 36 8.49 4.46 -13.33
CA SER A 36 9.41 3.93 -14.34
C SER A 36 9.56 4.79 -15.60
N LEU A 37 8.59 5.68 -15.89
CA LEU A 37 8.64 6.64 -17.02
C LEU A 37 9.22 8.01 -16.63
N MET A 38 9.59 8.22 -15.38
CA MET A 38 10.11 9.48 -14.88
C MET A 38 11.56 9.33 -14.40
N ARG A 39 12.35 10.40 -14.56
CA ARG A 39 13.70 10.45 -14.00
C ARG A 39 13.59 10.68 -12.48
N ASN A 40 13.99 9.70 -11.70
CA ASN A 40 13.98 9.76 -10.25
C ASN A 40 15.35 10.18 -9.68
N THR A 41 15.37 10.97 -8.60
CA THR A 41 16.57 11.21 -7.79
C THR A 41 16.77 10.08 -6.77
N GLU A 42 15.69 9.51 -6.26
CA GLU A 42 15.68 8.32 -5.41
C GLU A 42 14.78 7.25 -6.04
N ILE A 43 15.31 6.05 -6.19
CA ILE A 43 14.52 4.91 -6.69
C ILE A 43 13.61 4.42 -5.58
N GLU A 44 12.34 4.21 -5.90
CA GLU A 44 11.32 3.64 -5.02
C GLU A 44 10.82 2.33 -5.62
N ASN A 45 10.79 1.25 -4.84
CA ASN A 45 10.19 -0.01 -5.25
C ASN A 45 8.84 -0.23 -4.55
N ILE A 46 8.01 -1.14 -5.08
CA ILE A 46 6.66 -1.37 -4.56
C ILE A 46 6.65 -1.95 -3.14
N GLN A 47 7.75 -2.56 -2.65
CA GLN A 47 7.83 -3.07 -1.28
C GLN A 47 8.01 -1.94 -0.27
N GLU A 48 8.90 -0.98 -0.56
CA GLU A 48 9.11 0.22 0.25
C GLU A 48 7.85 1.09 0.26
N HIS A 49 7.26 1.30 -0.92
CA HIS A 49 5.98 1.99 -1.07
C HIS A 49 4.88 1.34 -0.22
N SER A 50 4.67 0.03 -0.34
CA SER A 50 3.62 -0.65 0.42
C SER A 50 3.80 -0.53 1.94
N LEU A 51 5.05 -0.50 2.42
CA LEU A 51 5.34 -0.25 3.84
C LEU A 51 5.00 1.21 4.23
N GLU A 52 5.39 2.18 3.41
CA GLU A 52 5.05 3.60 3.64
C GLU A 52 3.53 3.80 3.64
N VAL A 53 2.83 3.24 2.65
CA VAL A 53 1.34 3.29 2.59
C VAL A 53 0.71 2.66 3.83
N ALA A 54 1.25 1.56 4.34
CA ALA A 54 0.73 0.92 5.56
C ALA A 54 0.88 1.82 6.79
N MET A 55 2.01 2.52 6.93
CA MET A 55 2.22 3.48 8.03
C MET A 55 1.29 4.69 7.91
N VAL A 56 1.12 5.24 6.71
CA VAL A 56 0.20 6.35 6.44
C VAL A 56 -1.24 5.93 6.68
N ALA A 57 -1.66 4.77 6.17
CA ALA A 57 -3.02 4.26 6.34
C ALA A 57 -3.38 4.01 7.80
N HIS A 58 -2.45 3.43 8.58
CA HIS A 58 -2.62 3.26 10.02
C HIS A 58 -2.83 4.61 10.73
N ASN A 59 -2.03 5.62 10.39
CA ASN A 59 -2.16 6.96 10.97
C ASN A 59 -3.47 7.65 10.55
N LEU A 60 -3.86 7.57 9.28
CA LEU A 60 -5.15 8.11 8.81
C LEU A 60 -6.34 7.47 9.53
N GLY A 61 -6.31 6.15 9.71
CA GLY A 61 -7.35 5.43 10.49
C GLY A 61 -7.40 5.91 11.94
N ALA A 62 -6.25 6.12 12.58
CA ALA A 62 -6.16 6.65 13.93
C ALA A 62 -6.70 8.10 14.01
N ILE A 63 -6.29 8.98 13.09
CA ILE A 63 -6.82 10.35 13.00
C ILE A 63 -8.33 10.33 12.84
N LYS A 64 -8.86 9.50 11.92
CA LYS A 64 -10.29 9.39 11.69
C LYS A 64 -11.04 8.97 12.95
N ASN A 65 -10.52 7.99 13.68
CA ASN A 65 -11.16 7.50 14.89
C ASN A 65 -11.12 8.52 16.04
N GLU A 66 -9.94 9.11 16.29
CA GLU A 66 -9.73 9.98 17.45
C GLU A 66 -10.32 11.40 17.27
N TYR A 67 -10.29 11.95 16.07
CA TYR A 67 -10.67 13.34 15.81
C TYR A 67 -12.02 13.48 15.09
N PHE A 68 -12.45 12.47 14.33
CA PHE A 68 -13.63 12.58 13.46
C PHE A 68 -14.70 11.52 13.74
N GLY A 69 -14.60 10.81 14.88
CA GLY A 69 -15.62 9.86 15.33
C GLY A 69 -15.77 8.63 14.43
N GLY A 70 -14.71 8.24 13.72
CA GLY A 70 -14.69 7.03 12.91
C GLY A 70 -14.62 5.74 13.75
N ASN A 71 -14.72 4.61 13.06
CA ASN A 71 -14.57 3.28 13.67
C ASN A 71 -13.81 2.35 12.68
N ILE A 72 -12.62 2.77 12.28
CA ILE A 72 -11.73 2.00 11.39
C ILE A 72 -10.92 1.00 12.23
N ASP A 73 -10.82 -0.24 11.75
CA ASP A 73 -9.82 -1.17 12.29
C ASP A 73 -8.44 -0.77 11.78
N ILE A 74 -7.69 -0.01 12.61
CA ILE A 74 -6.38 0.53 12.25
C ILE A 74 -5.32 -0.55 11.99
N ASN A 75 -5.44 -1.73 12.60
CA ASN A 75 -4.55 -2.84 12.33
C ASN A 75 -4.88 -3.49 10.99
N LYS A 76 -6.15 -3.70 10.70
CA LYS A 76 -6.60 -4.27 9.43
C LYS A 76 -6.27 -3.36 8.26
N VAL A 77 -6.48 -2.04 8.37
CA VAL A 77 -6.14 -1.09 7.31
C VAL A 77 -4.65 -1.13 6.98
N ALA A 78 -3.78 -1.20 7.99
CA ALA A 78 -2.34 -1.32 7.78
C ALA A 78 -1.96 -2.62 7.09
N VAL A 79 -2.58 -3.75 7.48
CA VAL A 79 -2.32 -5.05 6.85
C VAL A 79 -2.79 -5.07 5.40
N ILE A 80 -3.98 -4.54 5.09
CA ILE A 80 -4.46 -4.42 3.69
C ILE A 80 -3.45 -3.60 2.88
N ALA A 81 -3.00 -2.46 3.41
CA ALA A 81 -2.05 -1.59 2.73
C ALA A 81 -0.68 -2.26 2.47
N MET A 82 -0.20 -3.16 3.36
CA MET A 82 1.03 -3.92 3.11
C MET A 82 0.97 -4.82 1.88
N TYR A 83 -0.22 -5.27 1.49
CA TYR A 83 -0.43 -6.22 0.39
C TYR A 83 -1.12 -5.61 -0.83
N HIS A 84 -1.44 -4.32 -0.83
CA HIS A 84 -2.29 -3.71 -1.85
C HIS A 84 -1.69 -3.74 -3.27
N GLU A 85 -0.35 -3.79 -3.39
CA GLU A 85 0.37 -3.89 -4.65
C GLU A 85 0.85 -5.33 -4.98
N VAL A 86 0.30 -6.35 -4.30
CA VAL A 86 0.76 -7.74 -4.48
C VAL A 86 0.54 -8.27 -5.89
N SER A 87 -0.47 -7.78 -6.61
CA SER A 87 -0.74 -8.12 -8.01
C SER A 87 0.40 -7.72 -8.94
N GLU A 88 1.11 -6.64 -8.63
CA GLU A 88 2.22 -6.12 -9.43
C GLU A 88 3.44 -7.04 -9.49
N ILE A 89 3.52 -8.05 -8.62
CA ILE A 89 4.53 -9.12 -8.71
C ILE A 89 4.45 -9.83 -10.07
N PHE A 90 3.27 -9.88 -10.68
CA PHE A 90 3.01 -10.54 -11.96
C PHE A 90 2.85 -9.55 -13.12
N THR A 91 2.29 -8.37 -12.85
CA THR A 91 1.98 -7.36 -13.88
C THR A 91 3.09 -6.33 -14.07
N GLY A 92 3.95 -6.14 -13.07
CA GLY A 92 4.78 -4.95 -12.94
C GLY A 92 3.96 -3.71 -12.54
N ASP A 93 4.64 -2.64 -12.14
CA ASP A 93 4.02 -1.32 -11.91
C ASP A 93 3.59 -0.72 -13.26
N MET A 94 2.28 -0.53 -13.44
CA MET A 94 1.77 0.13 -14.64
C MET A 94 1.68 1.64 -14.41
N PRO A 95 2.43 2.44 -15.19
CA PRO A 95 2.37 3.89 -15.06
C PRO A 95 0.95 4.43 -15.21
N THR A 96 0.56 5.32 -14.31
CA THR A 96 -0.78 5.93 -14.26
C THR A 96 -1.29 6.46 -15.60
N PRO A 97 -0.47 7.16 -16.45
CA PRO A 97 -0.94 7.61 -17.75
C PRO A 97 -1.37 6.48 -18.69
N ILE A 98 -0.73 5.30 -18.58
CA ILE A 98 -1.09 4.13 -19.39
C ILE A 98 -2.33 3.46 -18.83
N LYS A 99 -2.41 3.28 -17.50
CA LYS A 99 -3.55 2.63 -16.81
C LYS A 99 -4.87 3.35 -17.11
N TYR A 100 -4.84 4.66 -17.28
CA TYR A 100 -6.05 5.48 -17.54
C TYR A 100 -6.16 5.98 -18.97
N PHE A 101 -5.35 5.47 -19.91
CA PHE A 101 -5.37 5.88 -21.31
C PHE A 101 -6.70 5.57 -21.99
N ASP A 102 -7.31 4.41 -21.69
CA ASP A 102 -8.57 3.96 -22.25
C ASP A 102 -9.41 3.21 -21.20
N PRO A 103 -10.73 3.48 -21.07
CA PRO A 103 -11.60 2.81 -20.10
C PRO A 103 -11.61 1.28 -20.20
N LYS A 104 -11.55 0.75 -21.44
CA LYS A 104 -11.51 -0.70 -21.66
C LYS A 104 -10.19 -1.31 -21.22
N LEU A 105 -9.07 -0.60 -21.44
CA LEU A 105 -7.76 -1.04 -20.94
C LEU A 105 -7.77 -1.12 -19.41
N ARG A 106 -8.35 -0.13 -18.75
CA ARG A 106 -8.49 -0.10 -17.29
C ARG A 106 -9.29 -1.28 -16.76
N GLU A 107 -10.41 -1.61 -17.41
CA GLU A 107 -11.26 -2.76 -17.05
C GLU A 107 -10.49 -4.08 -17.19
N LEU A 108 -9.86 -4.31 -18.35
CA LEU A 108 -9.06 -5.51 -18.61
C LEU A 108 -7.89 -5.64 -17.65
N TYR A 109 -7.26 -4.51 -17.29
CA TYR A 109 -6.16 -4.53 -16.34
C TYR A 109 -6.65 -4.91 -14.93
N GLY A 110 -7.83 -4.44 -14.51
CA GLY A 110 -8.46 -4.85 -13.26
C GLY A 110 -8.75 -6.35 -13.19
N GLU A 111 -9.15 -6.97 -14.30
CA GLU A 111 -9.31 -8.42 -14.38
C GLU A 111 -7.96 -9.14 -14.18
N VAL A 112 -6.90 -8.63 -14.80
CA VAL A 112 -5.54 -9.19 -14.65
C VAL A 112 -5.03 -9.02 -13.21
N GLU A 113 -5.27 -7.87 -12.57
CA GLU A 113 -4.95 -7.65 -11.15
C GLU A 113 -5.66 -8.68 -10.26
N THR A 114 -6.95 -8.93 -10.50
CA THR A 114 -7.73 -9.94 -9.76
C THR A 114 -7.15 -11.34 -9.93
N LEU A 115 -6.83 -11.75 -11.16
CA LEU A 115 -6.21 -13.05 -11.44
C LEU A 115 -4.83 -13.17 -10.73
N ALA A 116 -4.07 -12.10 -10.69
CA ALA A 116 -2.77 -12.06 -10.01
C ALA A 116 -2.93 -12.21 -8.48
N GLN A 117 -3.92 -11.55 -7.88
CA GLN A 117 -4.26 -11.69 -6.46
C GLN A 117 -4.71 -13.10 -6.10
N GLU A 118 -5.59 -13.71 -6.92
CA GLU A 118 -6.01 -15.11 -6.77
C GLU A 118 -4.83 -16.08 -6.91
N LYS A 119 -3.92 -15.80 -7.84
CA LYS A 119 -2.69 -16.57 -8.00
C LYS A 119 -1.81 -16.49 -6.76
N MET A 120 -1.63 -15.31 -6.17
CA MET A 120 -0.90 -15.16 -4.92
C MET A 120 -1.58 -15.93 -3.79
N LEU A 121 -2.89 -15.80 -3.63
CA LEU A 121 -3.65 -16.53 -2.63
C LEU A 121 -3.46 -18.06 -2.76
N SER A 122 -3.49 -18.59 -3.99
CA SER A 122 -3.32 -20.02 -4.26
C SER A 122 -1.94 -20.58 -3.91
N THR A 123 -0.94 -19.72 -3.69
CA THR A 123 0.41 -20.13 -3.25
C THR A 123 0.51 -20.38 -1.75
N LEU A 124 -0.52 -20.00 -0.99
CA LEU A 124 -0.62 -20.27 0.44
C LEU A 124 -1.17 -21.68 0.72
N PRO A 125 -0.81 -22.30 1.84
CA PRO A 125 -1.48 -23.49 2.34
C PRO A 125 -3.00 -23.25 2.44
N ASP A 126 -3.82 -24.25 2.05
CA ASP A 126 -5.28 -24.13 1.98
C ASP A 126 -5.92 -23.54 3.25
N ARG A 127 -5.40 -23.95 4.43
CA ARG A 127 -5.90 -23.45 5.71
C ARG A 127 -5.64 -21.98 5.95
N LEU A 128 -4.65 -21.39 5.28
CA LEU A 128 -4.33 -19.96 5.40
C LEU A 128 -5.07 -19.11 4.36
N GLN A 129 -5.56 -19.70 3.29
CA GLN A 129 -6.23 -18.95 2.22
C GLN A 129 -7.45 -18.18 2.73
N SER A 130 -8.25 -18.76 3.62
CA SER A 130 -9.42 -18.08 4.21
C SER A 130 -9.04 -16.87 5.07
N VAL A 131 -7.86 -16.85 5.66
CA VAL A 131 -7.32 -15.72 6.45
C VAL A 131 -6.81 -14.59 5.55
N TYR A 132 -6.17 -14.96 4.43
CA TYR A 132 -5.56 -13.99 3.52
C TYR A 132 -6.50 -13.47 2.43
N LYS A 133 -7.56 -14.21 2.07
CA LYS A 133 -8.51 -13.79 1.03
C LYS A 133 -9.10 -12.39 1.25
N PRO A 134 -9.56 -12.00 2.48
CA PRO A 134 -10.07 -10.65 2.75
C PRO A 134 -9.01 -9.55 2.59
N ILE A 135 -7.72 -9.90 2.57
CA ILE A 135 -6.59 -8.96 2.49
C ILE A 135 -6.09 -8.84 1.05
N LEU A 136 -6.05 -9.97 0.33
CA LEU A 136 -5.44 -10.04 -1.00
C LEU A 136 -6.44 -9.86 -2.14
N VAL A 137 -7.64 -10.43 -2.00
CA VAL A 137 -8.64 -10.50 -3.09
C VAL A 137 -9.86 -9.63 -2.81
N ASP A 138 -10.41 -9.72 -1.60
CA ASP A 138 -11.65 -9.04 -1.24
C ASP A 138 -11.39 -7.65 -0.58
N ALA A 139 -10.15 -7.16 -0.62
CA ALA A 139 -9.74 -5.93 0.06
C ALA A 139 -10.56 -4.70 -0.35
N GLU A 140 -10.91 -4.59 -1.62
CA GLU A 140 -11.69 -3.45 -2.15
C GLU A 140 -13.12 -3.37 -1.59
N ALA A 141 -13.68 -4.49 -1.17
CA ALA A 141 -14.99 -4.55 -0.51
C ALA A 141 -14.93 -4.17 0.98
N SER A 142 -13.73 -3.98 1.52
CA SER A 142 -13.53 -3.63 2.93
C SER A 142 -13.86 -2.16 3.21
N PRO A 143 -14.52 -1.81 4.34
CA PRO A 143 -14.71 -0.42 4.76
C PRO A 143 -13.40 0.33 5.00
N GLU A 144 -12.27 -0.37 5.18
CA GLU A 144 -10.93 0.20 5.31
C GLU A 144 -10.34 0.64 3.96
N TRP A 145 -10.84 0.12 2.82
CA TRP A 145 -10.25 0.37 1.49
C TRP A 145 -10.13 1.86 1.10
N PRO A 146 -11.12 2.73 1.36
CA PRO A 146 -10.98 4.16 1.08
C PRO A 146 -9.78 4.81 1.78
N ILE A 147 -9.47 4.37 3.02
CA ILE A 147 -8.29 4.84 3.77
C ILE A 147 -6.99 4.36 3.12
N VAL A 148 -6.94 3.11 2.67
CA VAL A 148 -5.78 2.56 1.93
C VAL A 148 -5.53 3.35 0.65
N LYS A 149 -6.57 3.63 -0.14
CA LYS A 149 -6.45 4.42 -1.39
C LYS A 149 -6.06 5.87 -1.14
N ALA A 150 -6.51 6.48 -0.05
CA ALA A 150 -6.07 7.81 0.35
C ALA A 150 -4.58 7.79 0.75
N ALA A 151 -4.15 6.79 1.53
CA ALA A 151 -2.77 6.61 1.95
C ALA A 151 -1.82 6.38 0.76
N ASP A 152 -2.22 5.55 -0.22
CA ASP A 152 -1.49 5.34 -1.48
C ASP A 152 -1.30 6.66 -2.24
N THR A 153 -2.37 7.45 -2.35
CA THR A 153 -2.31 8.77 -2.99
C THR A 153 -1.42 9.76 -2.21
N ILE A 154 -1.43 9.71 -0.87
CA ILE A 154 -0.54 10.52 -0.02
C ILE A 154 0.92 10.09 -0.19
N SER A 155 1.22 8.79 -0.22
CA SER A 155 2.59 8.30 -0.45
C SER A 155 3.14 8.80 -1.81
N ALA A 156 2.33 8.72 -2.87
CA ALA A 156 2.69 9.31 -4.16
C ALA A 156 2.92 10.83 -4.08
N TYR A 157 2.14 11.56 -3.28
CA TYR A 157 2.34 12.99 -3.04
C TYR A 157 3.65 13.26 -2.28
N MET A 158 3.93 12.47 -1.24
CA MET A 158 5.18 12.57 -0.46
C MET A 158 6.41 12.36 -1.34
N LYS A 159 6.37 11.40 -2.27
CA LYS A 159 7.41 11.21 -3.28
C LYS A 159 7.61 12.46 -4.13
N CYS A 160 6.54 13.06 -4.64
CA CYS A 160 6.64 14.30 -5.43
C CYS A 160 7.26 15.45 -4.63
N VAL A 161 6.88 15.62 -3.36
CA VAL A 161 7.45 16.65 -2.45
C VAL A 161 8.95 16.46 -2.29
N LYS A 162 9.42 15.21 -2.08
CA LYS A 162 10.85 14.88 -1.94
C LYS A 162 11.64 15.16 -3.21
N GLU A 163 11.12 14.75 -4.37
CA GLU A 163 11.76 14.96 -5.67
C GLU A 163 11.88 16.45 -6.02
N LEU A 164 10.82 17.24 -5.81
CA LEU A 164 10.85 18.69 -6.00
C LEU A 164 11.88 19.36 -5.08
N LYS A 165 11.96 18.93 -3.81
CA LYS A 165 12.97 19.44 -2.89
C LYS A 165 14.40 19.11 -3.34
N ALA A 166 14.60 17.96 -3.97
CA ALA A 166 15.88 17.59 -4.58
C ALA A 166 16.18 18.36 -5.90
N GLY A 167 15.29 19.28 -6.31
CA GLY A 167 15.45 20.06 -7.54
C GLY A 167 15.00 19.33 -8.80
N ASN A 168 14.19 18.28 -8.68
CA ASN A 168 13.67 17.52 -9.81
C ASN A 168 12.28 18.05 -10.24
N ASP A 169 12.29 19.06 -11.11
CA ASP A 169 11.07 19.73 -11.59
C ASP A 169 10.16 18.83 -12.45
N GLU A 170 10.64 17.65 -12.88
CA GLU A 170 9.84 16.68 -13.64
C GLU A 170 8.62 16.21 -12.85
N PHE A 171 8.67 16.27 -11.51
CA PHE A 171 7.57 15.88 -10.62
C PHE A 171 6.54 17.00 -10.35
N LYS A 172 6.70 18.20 -10.93
CA LYS A 172 5.83 19.35 -10.63
C LYS A 172 4.37 19.13 -11.02
N GLU A 173 4.12 18.63 -12.23
CA GLU A 173 2.74 18.38 -12.70
C GLU A 173 2.09 17.24 -11.89
N ALA A 174 2.84 16.19 -11.58
CA ALA A 174 2.37 15.09 -10.74
C ALA A 174 2.03 15.59 -9.34
N HIS A 175 2.90 16.39 -8.71
CA HIS A 175 2.66 17.04 -7.42
C HIS A 175 1.34 17.80 -7.40
N ASP A 176 1.13 18.71 -8.37
CA ASP A 176 -0.04 19.60 -8.40
C ASP A 176 -1.32 18.80 -8.64
N SER A 177 -1.30 17.83 -9.54
CA SER A 177 -2.45 16.97 -9.86
C SER A 177 -2.83 16.03 -8.71
N ILE A 178 -1.84 15.44 -8.04
CA ILE A 178 -2.09 14.55 -6.89
C ILE A 178 -2.62 15.35 -5.70
N LEU A 179 -2.07 16.54 -5.43
CA LEU A 179 -2.59 17.41 -4.38
C LEU A 179 -4.05 17.84 -4.66
N ALA A 180 -4.36 18.18 -5.91
CA ALA A 180 -5.73 18.48 -6.30
C ALA A 180 -6.66 17.28 -6.07
N LYS A 181 -6.23 16.07 -6.45
CA LYS A 181 -6.98 14.84 -6.19
C LYS A 181 -7.21 14.60 -4.69
N LEU A 182 -6.19 14.75 -3.85
CA LEU A 182 -6.32 14.59 -2.38
C LEU A 182 -7.38 15.52 -1.80
N LYS A 183 -7.42 16.78 -2.24
CA LYS A 183 -8.43 17.76 -1.80
C LYS A 183 -9.86 17.42 -2.25
N THR A 184 -10.04 16.61 -3.28
CA THR A 184 -11.37 16.16 -3.73
C THR A 184 -11.91 14.95 -2.99
N LEU A 185 -11.10 14.29 -2.15
CA LEU A 185 -11.54 13.10 -1.42
C LEU A 185 -12.59 13.40 -0.36
N ASN A 186 -12.67 14.65 0.10
CA ASN A 186 -13.57 15.10 1.20
C ASN A 186 -13.37 14.23 2.46
N MET A 187 -12.12 13.96 2.80
CA MET A 187 -11.70 13.16 3.95
C MET A 187 -10.97 14.06 4.94
N PRO A 188 -11.58 14.48 6.06
CA PRO A 188 -10.96 15.42 7.00
C PRO A 188 -9.70 14.86 7.64
N GLU A 189 -9.58 13.53 7.78
CA GLU A 189 -8.35 12.87 8.22
C GLU A 189 -7.20 13.06 7.23
N VAL A 190 -7.48 13.17 5.92
CA VAL A 190 -6.48 13.46 4.89
C VAL A 190 -6.04 14.92 5.00
N ASP A 191 -6.97 15.87 5.12
CA ASP A 191 -6.65 17.28 5.26
C ASP A 191 -5.77 17.51 6.49
N MET A 192 -6.11 16.91 7.62
CA MET A 192 -5.32 16.98 8.86
C MET A 192 -3.93 16.37 8.68
N PHE A 193 -3.81 15.23 7.99
CA PHE A 193 -2.51 14.63 7.71
C PHE A 193 -1.63 15.56 6.87
N LEU A 194 -2.17 16.15 5.81
CA LEU A 194 -1.44 17.07 4.94
C LEU A 194 -0.95 18.30 5.69
N GLU A 195 -1.77 18.85 6.58
CA GLU A 195 -1.42 20.04 7.38
C GLU A 195 -0.31 19.74 8.41
N ILE A 196 -0.38 18.60 9.10
CA ILE A 196 0.52 18.29 10.22
C ILE A 196 1.85 17.71 9.74
N TYR A 197 1.83 16.77 8.78
CA TYR A 197 3.03 15.95 8.49
C TYR A 197 3.80 16.41 7.25
N ILE A 198 3.12 16.91 6.20
CA ILE A 198 3.79 17.27 4.94
C ILE A 198 4.84 18.39 5.13
N PRO A 199 4.60 19.45 5.93
CA PRO A 199 5.60 20.51 6.09
C PRO A 199 6.94 20.03 6.67
N ALA A 200 6.94 18.94 7.42
CA ALA A 200 8.16 18.37 8.00
C ALA A 200 9.02 17.57 7.00
N LEU A 201 8.43 17.04 5.91
CA LEU A 201 9.16 16.23 4.92
C LEU A 201 10.28 17.00 4.21
N GLY A 202 10.15 18.31 4.20
CA GLY A 202 11.15 19.20 3.62
C GLY A 202 12.31 19.53 4.54
N LYS A 203 12.31 19.14 5.82
CA LYS A 203 13.34 19.52 6.80
C LYS A 203 14.54 18.58 6.78
N SER A 204 15.72 19.12 7.07
CA SER A 204 16.92 18.32 7.33
C SER A 204 16.81 17.58 8.67
N LEU A 205 17.66 16.57 8.89
CA LEU A 205 17.70 15.83 10.15
C LEU A 205 17.94 16.77 11.35
N ASP A 206 18.83 17.76 11.20
CA ASP A 206 19.13 18.71 12.25
C ASP A 206 17.93 19.62 12.58
N GLU A 207 17.16 20.04 11.56
CA GLU A 207 15.92 20.82 11.75
C GLU A 207 14.83 20.01 12.44
N LEU A 208 14.72 18.71 12.20
CA LEU A 208 13.78 17.82 12.87
C LEU A 208 14.11 17.64 14.35
N ASN A 209 15.39 17.51 14.69
CA ASN A 209 15.85 17.31 16.07
C ASN A 209 15.63 18.53 16.98
N TYR A 210 15.53 19.74 16.42
CA TYR A 210 15.37 20.98 17.21
C TYR A 210 13.96 21.23 17.74
N TYR A 211 12.93 20.60 17.18
CA TYR A 211 11.54 20.93 17.46
C TYR A 211 10.82 20.01 18.44
N GLU A 212 11.36 18.83 18.75
CA GLU A 212 10.62 17.79 19.48
C GLU A 212 10.99 17.65 20.97
N PHE A 213 11.97 18.41 21.48
CA PHE A 213 12.45 18.29 22.87
C PHE A 213 12.29 19.57 23.69
N LYS A 214 11.26 20.37 23.41
CA LYS A 214 10.91 21.52 24.27
C LYS A 214 9.66 21.26 25.07
#